data_06936155ba64d2c03d95dc65112d078b
#
_entry.id   06936155ba64d2c03d95dc65112d078b
#
_cell.length_a   1.000
_cell.length_b   1.000
_cell.length_c   1.000
_cell.angle_alpha   90.00
_cell.angle_beta   90.00
_cell.angle_gamma   90.00
#
_symmetry.space_group_name_H-M   'P 1'
#
loop_
_entity.id
_entity.type
_entity.pdbx_description
1 polymer ?
#
loop_
_entity_poly.entity_id
_entity_poly.type
_entity_poly.pdbx_seq_one_letter_code
_entity_poly.pdbx_strand_id
1 'polypeptide(L)'
;AETSRRLAPTLVNVLDAKVFTTTNAVNLAQGLNFQPGVRVETNCQNCGFQQVRINGLDGPYTQILIDSRPIFSALSGVYGLEQIPANMIERVEVMRGGGSALFGSSAIAGTINIITKEPLRNSGELSHTLTSIGGTSAFDNNTTLNASLVSENGKAGLYLFGQNRHRSGFDQDGDGFTELPKLKNQTVGFRSYLKTSTYSKLTFEYHHMNEYRRGGNLLDRPPHEADIAEQ
;
A
#
# COMPACT_ATOMS: atom_id res chain seq x y z
N ALA A 1 -16.36 -2.57 15.69
CA ALA A 1 -16.04 -2.41 17.12
C ALA A 1 -14.61 -2.87 17.33
N GLU A 2 -13.78 -2.06 17.96
CA GLU A 2 -12.43 -2.47 18.34
C GLU A 2 -12.54 -3.56 19.42
N THR A 3 -11.94 -4.71 19.14
CA THR A 3 -11.91 -5.84 20.06
C THR A 3 -10.48 -6.08 20.51
N SER A 4 -10.28 -6.41 21.78
CA SER A 4 -8.96 -6.80 22.26
C SER A 4 -8.45 -8.02 21.47
N ARG A 5 -7.18 -7.98 21.04
CA ARG A 5 -6.53 -9.08 20.30
C ARG A 5 -6.70 -10.45 20.97
N ARG A 6 -6.83 -10.48 22.31
CA ARG A 6 -7.05 -11.73 23.09
C ARG A 6 -8.47 -12.28 22.95
N LEU A 7 -9.42 -11.43 22.55
CA LEU A 7 -10.83 -11.79 22.39
C LEU A 7 -11.23 -11.95 20.92
N ALA A 8 -10.29 -11.76 19.98
CA ALA A 8 -10.54 -11.97 18.58
C ALA A 8 -10.79 -13.48 18.32
N PRO A 9 -11.86 -13.83 17.59
CA PRO A 9 -12.19 -15.25 17.31
C PRO A 9 -11.17 -15.92 16.39
N THR A 10 -10.29 -15.14 15.75
CA THR A 10 -9.25 -15.59 14.83
C THR A 10 -7.92 -14.96 15.18
N LEU A 11 -6.83 -15.61 14.75
CA LEU A 11 -5.49 -15.07 14.96
C LEU A 11 -5.29 -13.81 14.10
N VAL A 12 -5.21 -12.66 14.74
CA VAL A 12 -4.93 -11.37 14.10
C VAL A 12 -3.53 -10.90 14.48
N ASN A 13 -2.68 -10.71 13.48
CA ASN A 13 -1.39 -10.05 13.64
C ASN A 13 -1.52 -8.58 13.27
N VAL A 14 -0.83 -7.71 14.00
CA VAL A 14 -0.84 -6.27 13.77
C VAL A 14 0.57 -5.82 13.40
N LEU A 15 0.68 -5.16 12.27
CA LEU A 15 1.86 -4.46 11.79
C LEU A 15 1.60 -2.97 11.99
N ASP A 16 2.28 -2.34 12.95
CA ASP A 16 2.09 -0.92 13.24
C ASP A 16 2.92 0.00 12.34
N ALA A 17 2.59 1.30 12.33
CA ALA A 17 3.28 2.30 11.52
C ALA A 17 4.80 2.35 11.79
N LYS A 18 5.24 1.96 12.99
CA LYS A 18 6.66 1.97 13.36
C LYS A 18 7.47 0.98 12.52
N VAL A 19 6.87 -0.16 12.13
CA VAL A 19 7.57 -1.12 11.26
C VAL A 19 7.92 -0.46 9.92
N PHE A 20 7.00 0.27 9.32
CA PHE A 20 7.25 0.98 8.05
C PHE A 20 8.37 2.01 8.18
N THR A 21 8.38 2.79 9.25
CA THR A 21 9.45 3.79 9.48
C THR A 21 10.80 3.15 9.79
N THR A 22 10.83 2.08 10.59
CA THR A 22 12.07 1.41 10.97
C THR A 22 12.72 0.67 9.81
N THR A 23 11.90 0.13 8.89
CA THR A 23 12.37 -0.61 7.72
C THR A 23 12.51 0.26 6.47
N ASN A 24 12.21 1.56 6.56
CA ASN A 24 12.12 2.47 5.43
C ASN A 24 11.18 1.97 4.31
N ALA A 25 10.15 1.21 4.67
CA ALA A 25 9.15 0.73 3.73
C ALA A 25 8.29 1.91 3.25
N VAL A 26 8.27 2.13 1.94
CA VAL A 26 7.56 3.28 1.32
C VAL A 26 6.13 2.94 0.92
N ASN A 27 5.75 1.66 0.92
CA ASN A 27 4.42 1.18 0.56
C ASN A 27 4.01 -0.08 1.35
N LEU A 28 2.75 -0.48 1.20
CA LEU A 28 2.20 -1.65 1.86
C LEU A 28 2.96 -2.94 1.54
N ALA A 29 3.30 -3.17 0.27
CA ALA A 29 3.99 -4.39 -0.16
C ALA A 29 5.30 -4.60 0.57
N GLN A 30 6.11 -3.55 0.70
CA GLN A 30 7.39 -3.61 1.41
C GLN A 30 7.19 -3.89 2.91
N GLY A 31 6.19 -3.25 3.54
CA GLY A 31 5.90 -3.48 4.95
C GLY A 31 5.43 -4.91 5.23
N LEU A 32 4.62 -5.49 4.36
CA LEU A 32 4.09 -6.85 4.52
C LEU A 32 5.18 -7.94 4.49
N ASN A 33 6.34 -7.69 3.89
CA ASN A 33 7.47 -8.64 3.93
C ASN A 33 8.00 -8.88 5.35
N PHE A 34 7.72 -7.97 6.29
CA PHE A 34 8.10 -8.13 7.70
C PHE A 34 7.01 -8.81 8.56
N GLN A 35 5.93 -9.26 7.91
CA GLN A 35 4.82 -9.93 8.61
C GLN A 35 4.98 -11.46 8.54
N PRO A 36 5.22 -12.18 9.67
CA PRO A 36 5.31 -13.63 9.66
C PRO A 36 4.08 -14.30 9.07
N GLY A 37 4.28 -15.30 8.19
CA GLY A 37 3.22 -16.03 7.51
C GLY A 37 2.57 -15.30 6.31
N VAL A 38 3.14 -14.15 5.95
CA VAL A 38 2.80 -13.40 4.74
C VAL A 38 4.04 -13.35 3.86
N ARG A 39 3.87 -13.55 2.57
CA ARG A 39 4.92 -13.39 1.57
C ARG A 39 4.39 -12.53 0.43
N VAL A 40 5.14 -11.51 0.07
CA VAL A 40 4.91 -10.72 -1.15
C VAL A 40 5.82 -11.28 -2.23
N GLU A 41 5.23 -11.71 -3.34
CA GLU A 41 5.94 -12.24 -4.50
C GLU A 41 5.72 -11.37 -5.72
N THR A 42 6.76 -11.23 -6.53
CA THR A 42 6.66 -10.63 -7.86
C THR A 42 6.55 -11.78 -8.88
N ASN A 43 5.37 -11.95 -9.48
CA ASN A 43 5.10 -13.07 -10.39
C ASN A 43 5.47 -12.78 -11.85
N CYS A 44 5.60 -11.52 -12.20
CA CYS A 44 6.03 -11.09 -13.51
C CYS A 44 7.14 -10.06 -13.31
N GLN A 45 8.34 -10.37 -13.73
CA GLN A 45 9.50 -9.48 -13.58
C GLN A 45 9.29 -8.22 -14.39
N ASN A 46 8.94 -8.35 -15.67
CA ASN A 46 8.77 -7.21 -16.56
C ASN A 46 7.62 -6.28 -16.15
N CYS A 47 6.46 -6.83 -15.75
CA CYS A 47 5.30 -6.03 -15.34
C CYS A 47 5.35 -5.62 -13.86
N GLY A 48 6.21 -6.26 -13.05
CA GLY A 48 6.33 -6.01 -11.61
C GLY A 48 5.05 -6.34 -10.83
N PHE A 49 4.32 -7.33 -11.31
CA PHE A 49 3.10 -7.79 -10.66
C PHE A 49 3.41 -8.40 -9.30
N GLN A 50 2.85 -7.83 -8.25
CA GLN A 50 3.01 -8.32 -6.89
C GLN A 50 1.72 -8.90 -6.35
N GLN A 51 1.83 -10.07 -5.72
CA GLN A 51 0.73 -10.68 -4.98
C GLN A 51 1.15 -11.04 -3.57
N VAL A 52 0.18 -11.08 -2.68
CA VAL A 52 0.37 -11.54 -1.30
C VAL A 52 -0.06 -12.98 -1.18
N ARG A 53 0.83 -13.81 -0.64
CA ARG A 53 0.49 -15.15 -0.19
C ARG A 53 0.35 -15.19 1.32
N ILE A 54 -0.75 -15.75 1.80
CA ILE A 54 -0.95 -16.04 3.22
C ILE A 54 -0.95 -17.54 3.41
N ASN A 55 -0.05 -18.06 4.25
CA ASN A 55 0.13 -19.50 4.50
C ASN A 55 0.30 -20.33 3.21
N GLY A 56 0.92 -19.75 2.19
CA GLY A 56 1.18 -20.42 0.90
C GLY A 56 0.03 -20.37 -0.10
N LEU A 57 -1.14 -19.84 0.26
CA LEU A 57 -2.26 -19.66 -0.66
C LEU A 57 -2.09 -18.39 -1.50
N ASP A 58 -2.47 -18.47 -2.77
CA ASP A 58 -2.28 -17.42 -3.76
C ASP A 58 -3.08 -16.13 -3.47
N GLY A 59 -2.62 -15.02 -4.06
CA GLY A 59 -3.19 -13.70 -3.89
C GLY A 59 -4.72 -13.58 -4.07
N PRO A 60 -5.34 -14.22 -5.07
CA PRO A 60 -6.81 -14.19 -5.24
C PRO A 60 -7.61 -14.70 -4.04
N TYR A 61 -6.98 -15.49 -3.15
CA TYR A 61 -7.60 -15.98 -1.93
C TYR A 61 -7.40 -15.07 -0.71
N THR A 62 -6.76 -13.93 -0.90
CA THR A 62 -6.51 -12.92 0.13
C THR A 62 -7.36 -11.69 -0.11
N GLN A 63 -8.23 -11.35 0.85
CA GLN A 63 -9.04 -10.14 0.77
C GLN A 63 -8.28 -8.95 1.33
N ILE A 64 -8.16 -7.89 0.55
CA ILE A 64 -7.56 -6.62 0.97
C ILE A 64 -8.67 -5.61 1.27
N LEU A 65 -8.57 -4.96 2.43
CA LEU A 65 -9.52 -3.97 2.91
C LEU A 65 -8.80 -2.66 3.26
N ILE A 66 -9.47 -1.53 3.06
CA ILE A 66 -9.11 -0.24 3.66
C ILE A 66 -10.24 0.15 4.60
N ASP A 67 -9.91 0.38 5.87
CA ASP A 67 -10.85 0.71 6.94
C ASP A 67 -12.08 -0.23 6.93
N SER A 68 -11.81 -1.54 6.82
CA SER A 68 -12.79 -2.63 6.78
C SER A 68 -13.71 -2.64 5.54
N ARG A 69 -13.36 -1.89 4.50
CA ARG A 69 -14.10 -1.87 3.22
C ARG A 69 -13.26 -2.54 2.13
N PRO A 70 -13.82 -3.49 1.37
CA PRO A 70 -13.10 -4.14 0.28
C PRO A 70 -12.63 -3.13 -0.77
N ILE A 71 -11.41 -3.30 -1.26
CA ILE A 71 -10.93 -2.56 -2.42
C ILE A 71 -11.55 -3.20 -3.66
N PHE A 72 -12.46 -2.46 -4.30
CA PHE A 72 -13.20 -2.96 -5.45
C PHE A 72 -12.46 -2.68 -6.76
N SER A 73 -11.53 -3.54 -7.14
CA SER A 73 -11.08 -3.65 -8.54
C SER A 73 -10.27 -4.94 -8.70
N ALA A 74 -10.46 -5.67 -9.77
CA ALA A 74 -9.64 -6.82 -10.12
C ALA A 74 -8.16 -6.43 -10.25
N LEU A 75 -7.88 -5.20 -10.73
CA LEU A 75 -6.54 -4.63 -10.86
C LEU A 75 -5.94 -4.23 -9.51
N SER A 76 -6.73 -3.79 -8.53
CA SER A 76 -6.20 -3.39 -7.21
C SER A 76 -5.75 -4.58 -6.37
N GLY A 77 -6.30 -5.77 -6.60
CA GLY A 77 -5.79 -7.02 -6.01
C GLY A 77 -4.44 -7.44 -6.58
N VAL A 78 -4.13 -6.95 -7.77
CA VAL A 78 -2.93 -7.30 -8.55
C VAL A 78 -1.83 -6.27 -8.37
N TYR A 79 -2.13 -4.97 -8.56
CA TYR A 79 -1.13 -3.89 -8.52
C TYR A 79 -1.25 -2.99 -7.30
N GLY A 80 -2.36 -3.09 -6.56
CA GLY A 80 -2.73 -2.16 -5.50
C GLY A 80 -1.78 -2.11 -4.30
N LEU A 81 -0.98 -3.15 -4.07
CA LEU A 81 -0.09 -3.21 -2.90
C LEU A 81 1.01 -2.16 -2.91
N GLU A 82 1.61 -1.89 -4.07
CA GLU A 82 2.62 -0.85 -4.20
C GLU A 82 2.02 0.56 -4.28
N GLN A 83 0.74 0.66 -4.61
CA GLN A 83 0.02 1.92 -4.72
C GLN A 83 -0.40 2.50 -3.37
N ILE A 84 -0.47 1.66 -2.34
CA ILE A 84 -0.86 2.08 -0.99
C ILE A 84 0.37 2.62 -0.26
N PRO A 85 0.49 3.94 -0.09
CA PRO A 85 1.67 4.55 0.50
C PRO A 85 1.72 4.32 2.01
N ALA A 86 2.92 4.05 2.53
CA ALA A 86 3.13 3.79 3.95
C ALA A 86 2.69 4.96 4.84
N ASN A 87 2.80 6.19 4.34
CA ASN A 87 2.48 7.40 5.11
C ASN A 87 0.99 7.56 5.46
N MET A 88 0.08 6.90 4.72
CA MET A 88 -1.35 6.89 5.09
C MET A 88 -1.71 5.79 6.11
N ILE A 89 -0.81 4.83 6.36
CA ILE A 89 -1.08 3.65 7.17
C ILE A 89 -0.84 3.95 8.65
N GLU A 90 -1.84 3.73 9.49
CA GLU A 90 -1.71 3.68 10.95
C GLU A 90 -1.23 2.30 11.41
N ARG A 91 -1.88 1.25 10.91
CA ARG A 91 -1.53 -0.15 11.14
C ARG A 91 -2.13 -1.04 10.07
N VAL A 92 -1.59 -2.23 9.93
CA VAL A 92 -2.15 -3.29 9.09
C VAL A 92 -2.52 -4.47 9.97
N GLU A 93 -3.76 -4.91 9.88
CA GLU A 93 -4.29 -6.05 10.60
C GLU A 93 -4.35 -7.24 9.63
N VAL A 94 -3.57 -8.28 9.91
CA VAL A 94 -3.53 -9.49 9.10
C VAL A 94 -4.24 -10.61 9.86
N MET A 95 -5.41 -10.97 9.39
CA MET A 95 -6.18 -12.10 9.85
C MET A 95 -5.87 -13.31 8.97
N ARG A 96 -5.39 -14.39 9.55
CA ARG A 96 -5.09 -15.63 8.85
C ARG A 96 -6.21 -16.65 9.02
N GLY A 97 -6.52 -17.37 7.95
CA GLY A 97 -7.61 -18.34 7.93
C GLY A 97 -8.95 -17.74 7.50
N GLY A 98 -9.96 -18.57 7.41
CA GLY A 98 -11.23 -18.24 6.79
C GLY A 98 -11.94 -17.03 7.37
N GLY A 99 -11.93 -15.94 6.62
CA GLY A 99 -12.71 -14.71 6.88
C GLY A 99 -13.89 -14.52 5.93
N SER A 100 -14.14 -15.50 5.06
CA SER A 100 -15.11 -15.39 3.97
C SER A 100 -16.54 -15.08 4.41
N ALA A 101 -16.92 -15.54 5.59
CA ALA A 101 -18.24 -15.23 6.17
C ALA A 101 -18.42 -13.73 6.50
N LEU A 102 -17.32 -13.02 6.79
CA LEU A 102 -17.35 -11.60 7.17
C LEU A 102 -16.94 -10.68 6.00
N PHE A 103 -16.00 -11.13 5.17
CA PHE A 103 -15.30 -10.26 4.22
C PHE A 103 -15.44 -10.69 2.75
N GLY A 104 -16.21 -11.75 2.48
CA GLY A 104 -16.51 -12.23 1.13
C GLY A 104 -15.65 -13.41 0.68
N SER A 105 -15.98 -13.93 -0.52
CA SER A 105 -15.44 -15.18 -1.06
C SER A 105 -13.91 -15.18 -1.28
N SER A 106 -13.30 -14.02 -1.43
CA SER A 106 -11.84 -13.90 -1.59
C SER A 106 -11.06 -14.06 -0.28
N ALA A 107 -11.71 -14.06 0.88
CA ALA A 107 -11.05 -14.16 2.19
C ALA A 107 -10.88 -15.62 2.65
N ILE A 108 -10.41 -16.50 1.77
CA ILE A 108 -10.16 -17.93 2.08
C ILE A 108 -8.84 -18.10 2.81
N ALA A 109 -7.77 -17.51 2.30
CA ALA A 109 -6.43 -17.53 2.91
C ALA A 109 -6.36 -16.63 4.13
N GLY A 110 -7.05 -15.49 4.04
CA GLY A 110 -7.10 -14.49 5.08
C GLY A 110 -7.50 -13.11 4.57
N THR A 111 -7.38 -12.15 5.48
CA THR A 111 -7.73 -10.75 5.22
C THR A 111 -6.60 -9.84 5.65
N ILE A 112 -6.27 -8.86 4.83
CA ILE A 112 -5.35 -7.76 5.13
C ILE A 112 -6.17 -6.50 5.22
N ASN A 113 -6.36 -5.96 6.43
CA ASN A 113 -7.11 -4.74 6.66
C ASN A 113 -6.15 -3.59 6.98
N ILE A 114 -6.11 -2.60 6.11
CA ILE A 114 -5.31 -1.40 6.26
C ILE A 114 -6.14 -0.39 7.03
N ILE A 115 -5.69 0.01 8.20
CA ILE A 115 -6.29 1.08 8.98
C ILE A 115 -5.53 2.36 8.67
N THR A 116 -6.25 3.35 8.17
CA THR A 116 -5.67 4.64 7.79
C THR A 116 -5.53 5.57 8.99
N LYS A 117 -4.52 6.46 8.92
CA LYS A 117 -4.28 7.45 9.98
C LYS A 117 -5.47 8.39 10.15
N GLU A 118 -5.81 8.66 11.41
CA GLU A 118 -6.78 9.69 11.78
C GLU A 118 -6.07 10.95 12.27
N PRO A 119 -6.63 12.15 12.00
CA PRO A 119 -6.09 13.38 12.55
C PRO A 119 -6.36 13.44 14.05
N LEU A 120 -5.32 13.29 14.88
CA LEU A 120 -5.41 13.33 16.33
C LEU A 120 -4.85 14.63 16.93
N ARG A 121 -3.93 15.29 16.22
CA ARG A 121 -3.26 16.53 16.63
C ARG A 121 -2.79 17.27 15.39
N ASN A 122 -2.54 18.58 15.54
CA ASN A 122 -1.92 19.36 14.47
C ASN A 122 -0.48 18.90 14.26
N SER A 123 -0.16 18.52 13.02
CA SER A 123 1.17 18.07 12.64
C SER A 123 1.39 18.21 11.13
N GLY A 124 2.64 18.28 10.73
CA GLY A 124 3.05 18.22 9.33
C GLY A 124 4.36 17.45 9.22
N GLU A 125 4.49 16.67 8.16
CA GLU A 125 5.67 15.87 7.88
C GLU A 125 5.93 15.87 6.38
N LEU A 126 7.16 16.18 5.99
CA LEU A 126 7.67 16.02 4.63
C LEU A 126 8.83 15.05 4.69
N SER A 127 8.79 13.99 3.90
CA SER A 127 9.85 12.99 3.84
C SER A 127 10.26 12.73 2.39
N HIS A 128 11.56 12.48 2.21
CA HIS A 128 12.11 12.05 0.93
C HIS A 128 13.02 10.85 1.16
N THR A 129 12.78 9.77 0.43
CA THR A 129 13.58 8.55 0.44
C THR A 129 14.19 8.36 -0.94
N LEU A 130 15.51 8.27 -1.00
CA LEU A 130 16.26 7.93 -2.19
C LEU A 130 16.91 6.55 -1.99
N THR A 131 16.57 5.60 -2.84
CA THR A 131 17.11 4.25 -2.80
C THR A 131 17.89 3.97 -4.08
N SER A 132 19.17 3.62 -3.98
CA SER A 132 19.96 3.09 -5.09
C SER A 132 19.62 1.60 -5.28
N ILE A 133 19.31 1.21 -6.51
CA ILE A 133 18.95 -0.17 -6.85
C ILE A 133 20.20 -0.90 -7.31
N GLY A 134 20.52 -2.03 -6.65
CA GLY A 134 21.67 -2.87 -7.01
C GLY A 134 23.04 -2.18 -6.94
N GLY A 135 23.15 -1.00 -6.26
CA GLY A 135 24.38 -0.22 -6.23
C GLY A 135 24.72 0.47 -7.56
N THR A 136 23.75 0.59 -8.45
CA THR A 136 23.88 1.18 -9.78
C THR A 136 23.38 2.63 -9.83
N SER A 137 23.31 3.20 -11.03
CA SER A 137 22.68 4.50 -11.31
C SER A 137 21.15 4.45 -11.38
N ALA A 138 20.54 3.30 -11.16
CA ALA A 138 19.08 3.18 -11.07
C ALA A 138 18.62 3.58 -9.66
N PHE A 139 17.63 4.45 -9.58
CA PHE A 139 17.12 5.01 -8.32
C PHE A 139 15.62 4.85 -8.20
N ASP A 140 15.18 4.69 -6.96
CA ASP A 140 13.79 4.82 -6.52
C ASP A 140 13.68 6.05 -5.63
N ASN A 141 13.01 7.08 -6.12
CA ASN A 141 12.78 8.35 -5.43
C ASN A 141 11.35 8.36 -4.91
N ASN A 142 11.19 8.58 -3.63
CA ASN A 142 9.87 8.65 -2.99
C ASN A 142 9.77 9.89 -2.11
N THR A 143 8.88 10.81 -2.46
CA THR A 143 8.58 12.00 -1.66
C THR A 143 7.18 11.87 -1.09
N THR A 144 7.02 12.07 0.21
CA THR A 144 5.72 12.02 0.89
C THR A 144 5.47 13.28 1.68
N LEU A 145 4.21 13.68 1.72
CA LEU A 145 3.70 14.78 2.53
C LEU A 145 2.53 14.31 3.36
N ASN A 146 2.52 14.65 4.63
CA ASN A 146 1.41 14.46 5.56
C ASN A 146 1.09 15.78 6.25
N ALA A 147 -0.19 16.07 6.44
CA ALA A 147 -0.64 17.16 7.27
C ALA A 147 -1.88 16.74 8.06
N SER A 148 -1.92 17.09 9.31
CA SER A 148 -3.05 16.82 10.21
C SER A 148 -3.46 18.11 10.90
N LEU A 149 -4.73 18.43 10.80
CA LEU A 149 -5.35 19.59 11.41
C LEU A 149 -6.51 19.12 12.28
N VAL A 150 -6.57 19.60 13.50
CA VAL A 150 -7.63 19.26 14.46
C VAL A 150 -8.12 20.54 15.12
N SER A 151 -9.45 20.70 15.18
CA SER A 151 -10.06 21.83 15.88
C SER A 151 -9.75 21.77 17.37
N GLU A 152 -9.65 22.94 18.05
CA GLU A 152 -9.35 23.04 19.47
C GLU A 152 -10.27 22.19 20.37
N ASN A 153 -11.54 22.10 20.01
CA ASN A 153 -12.52 21.29 20.74
C ASN A 153 -12.50 19.80 20.37
N GLY A 154 -11.61 19.36 19.44
CA GLY A 154 -11.50 17.99 18.97
C GLY A 154 -12.73 17.45 18.24
N LYS A 155 -13.65 18.32 17.80
CA LYS A 155 -14.89 17.92 17.11
C LYS A 155 -14.72 17.73 15.62
N ALA A 156 -13.71 18.35 15.02
CA ALA A 156 -13.41 18.23 13.60
C ALA A 156 -11.92 17.96 13.40
N GLY A 157 -11.60 17.19 12.40
CA GLY A 157 -10.21 16.93 12.01
C GLY A 157 -10.10 16.64 10.53
N LEU A 158 -8.93 16.95 9.97
CA LEU A 158 -8.56 16.72 8.59
C LEU A 158 -7.13 16.15 8.54
N TYR A 159 -6.97 15.01 7.93
CA TYR A 159 -5.70 14.41 7.59
C TYR A 159 -5.53 14.46 6.07
N LEU A 160 -4.44 15.03 5.60
CA LEU A 160 -4.04 15.08 4.22
C LEU A 160 -2.78 14.23 4.04
N PHE A 161 -2.69 13.51 2.94
CA PHE A 161 -1.49 12.79 2.57
C PHE A 161 -1.24 12.88 1.07
N GLY A 162 0.02 12.85 0.71
CA GLY A 162 0.47 12.81 -0.68
C GLY A 162 1.72 11.98 -0.81
N GLN A 163 1.89 11.33 -1.97
CA GLN A 163 3.10 10.62 -2.37
C GLN A 163 3.38 10.90 -3.85
N ASN A 164 4.64 11.13 -4.15
CA ASN A 164 5.17 11.11 -5.51
C ASN A 164 6.39 10.19 -5.55
N ARG A 165 6.25 9.06 -6.23
CA ARG A 165 7.29 8.05 -6.35
C ARG A 165 7.69 7.89 -7.82
N HIS A 166 8.98 7.84 -8.04
CA HIS A 166 9.56 7.61 -9.35
C HIS A 166 10.71 6.62 -9.24
N ARG A 167 10.56 5.44 -9.83
CA ARG A 167 11.59 4.41 -9.92
C ARG A 167 12.07 4.27 -11.35
N SER A 168 13.39 4.22 -11.53
CA SER A 168 14.00 3.85 -12.80
C SER A 168 13.76 2.37 -13.10
N GLY A 169 13.66 2.00 -14.37
CA GLY A 169 13.75 0.60 -14.75
C GLY A 169 15.14 0.06 -14.41
N PHE A 170 15.24 -1.19 -14.02
CA PHE A 170 16.48 -1.82 -13.64
C PHE A 170 16.61 -3.18 -14.33
N ASP A 171 17.66 -3.34 -15.08
CA ASP A 171 18.14 -4.55 -15.73
C ASP A 171 19.36 -5.02 -14.93
N GLN A 172 19.26 -6.17 -14.30
CA GLN A 172 20.27 -6.67 -13.37
C GLN A 172 21.38 -7.45 -14.07
N ASP A 173 21.03 -8.21 -15.08
CA ASP A 173 21.95 -9.12 -15.76
C ASP A 173 22.49 -8.58 -17.09
N GLY A 174 21.95 -7.44 -17.55
CA GLY A 174 22.44 -6.73 -18.74
C GLY A 174 21.95 -7.32 -20.05
N ASP A 175 20.88 -8.11 -20.03
CA ASP A 175 20.29 -8.73 -21.22
C ASP A 175 19.38 -7.77 -22.03
N GLY A 176 19.16 -6.56 -21.50
CA GLY A 176 18.33 -5.51 -22.10
C GLY A 176 16.86 -5.55 -21.65
N PHE A 177 16.48 -6.50 -20.80
CA PHE A 177 15.15 -6.58 -20.20
C PHE A 177 15.19 -6.21 -18.72
N THR A 178 14.10 -5.65 -18.21
CA THR A 178 14.06 -5.20 -16.83
C THR A 178 13.56 -6.27 -15.87
N GLU A 179 14.28 -6.51 -14.75
CA GLU A 179 13.78 -7.24 -13.58
C GLU A 179 12.93 -6.37 -12.68
N LEU A 180 13.14 -5.04 -12.71
CA LEU A 180 12.27 -4.09 -12.03
C LEU A 180 11.77 -3.07 -13.03
N PRO A 181 10.45 -2.96 -13.22
CA PRO A 181 9.88 -2.02 -14.17
C PRO A 181 10.06 -0.57 -13.73
N LYS A 182 10.12 0.33 -14.69
CA LYS A 182 9.97 1.77 -14.48
C LYS A 182 8.61 2.06 -13.88
N LEU A 183 8.57 2.90 -12.84
CA LEU A 183 7.37 3.23 -12.11
C LEU A 183 7.27 4.74 -11.90
N LYS A 184 6.09 5.29 -12.15
CA LYS A 184 5.67 6.60 -11.66
C LYS A 184 4.36 6.41 -10.93
N ASN A 185 4.33 6.74 -9.65
CA ASN A 185 3.14 6.65 -8.81
C ASN A 185 2.89 7.99 -8.14
N GLN A 186 1.68 8.50 -8.27
CA GLN A 186 1.22 9.71 -7.62
C GLN A 186 -0.06 9.40 -6.86
N THR A 187 -0.02 9.59 -5.57
CA THR A 187 -1.15 9.38 -4.69
C THR A 187 -1.43 10.64 -3.91
N VAL A 188 -2.69 11.02 -3.82
CA VAL A 188 -3.15 12.09 -2.96
C VAL A 188 -4.48 11.70 -2.34
N GLY A 189 -4.68 12.08 -1.10
CA GLY A 189 -5.94 11.80 -0.44
C GLY A 189 -6.11 12.61 0.84
N PHE A 190 -7.33 12.51 1.36
CA PHE A 190 -7.65 13.06 2.67
C PHE A 190 -8.65 12.18 3.42
N ARG A 191 -8.61 12.30 4.72
CA ARG A 191 -9.60 11.79 5.64
C ARG A 191 -10.01 12.90 6.58
N SER A 192 -11.31 13.17 6.68
CA SER A 192 -11.85 14.16 7.60
C SER A 192 -12.92 13.56 8.48
N TYR A 193 -13.08 14.10 9.67
CA TYR A 193 -14.19 13.74 10.53
C TYR A 193 -14.86 14.97 11.12
N LEU A 194 -16.16 14.81 11.41
CA LEU A 194 -16.97 15.73 12.17
C LEU A 194 -17.77 14.96 13.23
N LYS A 195 -17.51 15.21 14.50
CA LYS A 195 -18.32 14.70 15.62
C LYS A 195 -19.58 15.53 15.77
N THR A 196 -20.71 14.96 15.42
CA THR A 196 -22.01 15.62 15.50
C THR A 196 -22.64 15.50 16.88
N SER A 197 -22.28 14.44 17.62
CA SER A 197 -22.66 14.24 19.03
C SER A 197 -21.57 13.41 19.73
N THR A 198 -21.79 13.11 21.01
CA THR A 198 -20.91 12.22 21.79
C THR A 198 -20.81 10.80 21.18
N TYR A 199 -21.86 10.34 20.51
CA TYR A 199 -21.96 9.00 19.95
C TYR A 199 -21.99 8.96 18.42
N SER A 200 -21.88 10.11 17.74
CA SER A 200 -22.00 10.20 16.29
C SER A 200 -20.82 10.93 15.69
N LYS A 201 -20.21 10.31 14.69
CA LYS A 201 -19.09 10.83 13.90
C LYS A 201 -19.38 10.62 12.40
N LEU A 202 -19.32 11.68 11.62
CA LEU A 202 -19.29 11.63 10.17
C LEU A 202 -17.82 11.55 9.73
N THR A 203 -17.52 10.71 8.77
CA THR A 203 -16.19 10.58 8.18
C THR A 203 -16.31 10.72 6.66
N PHE A 204 -15.47 11.55 6.09
CA PHE A 204 -15.33 11.71 4.64
C PHE A 204 -13.91 11.33 4.24
N GLU A 205 -13.81 10.52 3.19
CA GLU A 205 -12.54 10.02 2.67
C GLU A 205 -12.51 10.18 1.16
N TYR A 206 -11.35 10.57 0.66
CA TYR A 206 -11.07 10.62 -0.76
C TYR A 206 -9.63 10.17 -1.00
N HIS A 207 -9.45 9.27 -1.96
CA HIS A 207 -8.18 8.75 -2.37
C HIS A 207 -8.10 8.78 -3.90
N HIS A 208 -7.06 9.37 -4.42
CA HIS A 208 -6.75 9.36 -5.85
C HIS A 208 -5.35 8.79 -6.04
N MET A 209 -5.24 7.81 -6.91
CA MET A 209 -3.99 7.16 -7.26
C MET A 209 -3.85 7.14 -8.78
N ASN A 210 -2.70 7.56 -9.27
CA ASN A 210 -2.33 7.48 -10.67
C ASN A 210 -0.99 6.76 -10.78
N GLU A 211 -0.96 5.67 -11.53
CA GLU A 211 0.25 4.90 -11.74
C GLU A 211 0.52 4.69 -13.21
N TYR A 212 1.76 4.91 -13.59
CA TYR A 212 2.32 4.47 -14.85
C TYR A 212 3.46 3.51 -14.55
N ARG A 213 3.38 2.32 -15.12
CA ARG A 213 4.37 1.25 -14.96
C ARG A 213 4.75 0.73 -16.33
N ARG A 214 6.03 0.49 -16.55
CA ARG A 214 6.50 -0.11 -17.79
C ARG A 214 7.75 -0.94 -17.53
N GLY A 215 7.73 -2.19 -17.97
CA GLY A 215 8.85 -3.10 -18.03
C GLY A 215 9.09 -3.63 -19.44
N GLY A 216 10.02 -4.54 -19.58
CA GLY A 216 10.48 -5.09 -20.84
C GLY A 216 11.77 -4.44 -21.31
N ASN A 217 11.94 -4.35 -22.61
CA ASN A 217 13.12 -3.72 -23.23
C ASN A 217 12.83 -2.32 -23.81
N LEU A 218 13.89 -1.64 -24.25
CA LEU A 218 13.84 -0.35 -24.94
C LEU A 218 12.94 0.67 -24.22
N LEU A 219 13.10 0.82 -22.90
CA LEU A 219 12.26 1.69 -22.06
C LEU A 219 12.31 3.17 -22.47
N ASP A 220 13.29 3.58 -23.25
CA ASP A 220 13.43 4.94 -23.76
C ASP A 220 12.60 5.20 -25.02
N ARG A 221 12.07 4.13 -25.63
CA ARG A 221 11.27 4.21 -26.85
C ARG A 221 9.79 4.05 -26.55
N PRO A 222 8.90 4.49 -27.43
CA PRO A 222 7.48 4.18 -27.34
C PRO A 222 7.21 2.67 -27.28
N PRO A 223 6.17 2.19 -26.58
CA PRO A 223 5.91 0.75 -26.41
C PRO A 223 5.78 -0.03 -27.73
N HIS A 224 5.26 0.61 -28.78
CA HIS A 224 5.08 -0.03 -30.09
C HIS A 224 6.39 -0.22 -30.88
N GLU A 225 7.49 0.36 -30.41
CA GLU A 225 8.84 0.20 -30.99
C GLU A 225 9.70 -0.80 -30.20
N ALA A 226 9.20 -1.29 -29.08
CA ALA A 226 9.88 -2.29 -28.27
C ALA A 226 9.51 -3.70 -28.72
N ASP A 227 10.44 -4.65 -28.58
CA ASP A 227 10.16 -6.05 -28.88
C ASP A 227 9.20 -6.65 -27.83
N ILE A 228 9.41 -6.29 -26.56
CA ILE A 228 8.51 -6.60 -25.45
C ILE A 228 8.30 -5.33 -24.63
N ALA A 229 7.05 -4.93 -24.48
CA ALA A 229 6.63 -3.84 -23.62
C ALA A 229 5.41 -4.28 -22.81
N GLU A 230 5.50 -4.13 -21.49
CA GLU A 230 4.40 -4.37 -20.55
C GLU A 230 4.09 -3.06 -19.82
N GLN A 231 2.81 -2.63 -19.88
CA GLN A 231 2.31 -1.38 -19.27
C GLN A 231 1.14 -1.63 -18.35
#